data_5c782287918f70aad6f32581222a7301
#
_entry.id   5c782287918f70aad6f32581222a7301
#
_cell.length_a   1.000
_cell.length_b   1.000
_cell.length_c   1.000
_cell.angle_alpha   90.00
_cell.angle_beta   90.00
_cell.angle_gamma   90.00
#
_symmetry.space_group_name_H-M   'P 1'
#
loop_
_entity.id
_entity.type
_entity.pdbx_description
1 polymer ?
#
loop_
_entity_poly.entity_id
_entity_poly.type
_entity_poly.pdbx_seq_one_letter_code
_entity_poly.pdbx_strand_id
1 'polypeptide(L)'
;MKKKSISKEHFKSHQAIRRKYPGAVVLLKIAADYTAFQEDAELIQQLTGNPITHLPEIGNTCCFSMAKIDIILHKLVKAGYKVALCDPLENS
;
A
#
# COMPACT_ATOMS: atom_id res chain seq x y z
N MET A 1 13.12 3.15 19.73
CA MET A 1 12.81 3.02 18.62
C MET A 1 11.51 3.40 18.21
N LYS A 2 11.35 3.92 17.15
CA LYS A 2 10.20 4.33 16.72
C LYS A 2 9.51 3.37 15.94
N LYS A 3 8.32 3.08 16.17
CA LYS A 3 7.62 2.20 15.40
C LYS A 3 7.00 2.93 14.29
N LYS A 4 6.87 2.33 13.15
CA LYS A 4 6.16 2.88 12.04
C LYS A 4 4.72 3.02 12.47
N SER A 5 4.13 4.16 12.19
CA SER A 5 2.78 4.41 12.57
C SER A 5 1.93 4.72 11.37
N ILE A 6 0.88 3.98 11.17
CA ILE A 6 -0.04 4.22 10.05
C ILE A 6 -1.21 4.99 10.59
N SER A 7 -1.45 6.17 10.05
CA SER A 7 -2.49 7.04 10.55
C SER A 7 -3.62 7.18 9.55
N LYS A 8 -4.69 7.82 9.98
CA LYS A 8 -5.80 8.08 9.08
C LYS A 8 -5.39 9.02 7.97
N GLU A 9 -4.36 9.82 8.20
CA GLU A 9 -3.86 10.72 7.16
C GLU A 9 -3.28 9.90 6.02
N HIS A 10 -2.58 8.83 6.34
CA HIS A 10 -2.03 7.95 5.32
C HIS A 10 -3.18 7.30 4.54
N PHE A 11 -4.20 6.88 5.25
CA PHE A 11 -5.35 6.26 4.59
C PHE A 11 -6.04 7.26 3.67
N LYS A 12 -6.20 8.50 4.10
CA LYS A 12 -6.81 9.52 3.27
C LYS A 12 -5.99 9.77 2.01
N SER A 13 -4.67 9.80 2.15
CA SER A 13 -3.79 9.98 1.01
C SER A 13 -3.95 8.84 0.02
N HIS A 14 -4.02 7.62 0.53
CA HIS A 14 -4.19 6.45 -0.31
C HIS A 14 -5.51 6.54 -1.09
N GLN A 15 -6.59 6.92 -0.41
CA GLN A 15 -7.88 7.01 -1.06
C GLN A 15 -7.93 8.13 -2.10
N ALA A 16 -7.27 9.24 -1.84
CA ALA A 16 -7.21 10.33 -2.78
C ALA A 16 -6.47 9.92 -4.05
N ILE A 17 -5.39 9.15 -3.89
CA ILE A 17 -4.63 8.69 -5.03
C ILE A 17 -5.42 7.65 -5.82
N ARG A 18 -6.16 6.80 -5.13
CA ARG A 18 -7.00 5.82 -5.82
C ARG A 18 -8.06 6.50 -6.68
N ARG A 19 -8.61 7.62 -6.21
CA ARG A 19 -9.58 8.34 -6.99
C ARG A 19 -8.96 8.96 -8.21
N LYS A 20 -7.71 9.37 -8.10
CA LYS A 20 -7.02 10.00 -9.19
C LYS A 20 -6.61 8.99 -10.24
N TYR A 21 -6.29 7.78 -9.85
CA TYR A 21 -5.87 6.74 -10.76
C TYR A 21 -6.75 5.51 -10.60
N PRO A 22 -8.00 5.59 -11.05
CA PRO A 22 -8.90 4.46 -10.87
C PRO A 22 -8.38 3.25 -11.61
N GLY A 23 -8.48 2.13 -11.01
CA GLY A 23 -7.99 0.90 -11.62
C GLY A 23 -6.55 0.56 -11.28
N ALA A 24 -5.84 1.46 -10.61
CA ALA A 24 -4.47 1.16 -10.22
C ALA A 24 -4.41 0.67 -8.79
N VAL A 25 -3.44 -0.18 -8.49
CA VAL A 25 -3.17 -0.61 -7.14
C VAL A 25 -2.25 0.45 -6.55
N VAL A 26 -2.66 1.07 -5.47
CA VAL A 26 -1.89 2.17 -4.88
C VAL A 26 -1.06 1.68 -3.71
N LEU A 27 0.24 1.88 -3.78
CA LEU A 27 1.15 1.51 -2.72
C LEU A 27 1.75 2.79 -2.16
N LEU A 28 1.53 3.01 -0.87
CA LEU A 28 1.96 4.23 -0.23
C LEU A 28 3.21 3.97 0.58
N LYS A 29 4.25 4.71 0.33
CA LYS A 29 5.49 4.52 1.06
C LYS A 29 5.39 5.19 2.41
N ILE A 30 5.53 4.43 3.47
CA ILE A 30 5.49 4.94 4.83
C ILE A 30 6.74 4.41 5.51
N ALA A 31 7.62 5.28 5.89
CA ALA A 31 8.91 4.92 6.47
C ALA A 31 9.67 4.05 5.44
N ALA A 32 10.11 2.89 5.80
CA ALA A 32 10.87 2.04 4.90
C ALA A 32 10.02 0.96 4.26
N ASP A 33 8.69 1.07 4.36
CA ASP A 33 7.80 0.05 3.85
C ASP A 33 6.80 0.64 2.87
N TYR A 34 6.24 -0.22 2.05
CA TYR A 34 5.10 0.16 1.23
C TYR A 34 3.86 -0.42 1.90
N THR A 35 2.78 0.32 1.87
CA THR A 35 1.53 -0.06 2.52
C THR A 35 0.37 0.06 1.54
N ALA A 36 -0.47 -0.96 1.53
CA ALA A 36 -1.71 -0.93 0.76
C ALA A 36 -2.87 -1.01 1.73
N PHE A 37 -4.01 -0.46 1.35
CA PHE A 37 -5.18 -0.43 2.20
C PHE A 37 -6.38 -1.06 1.52
N GLN A 38 -7.23 -1.68 2.32
CA GLN A 38 -8.52 -2.22 1.86
C GLN A 38 -8.39 -3.16 0.66
N GLU A 39 -9.02 -2.86 -0.43
CA GLU A 39 -8.99 -3.76 -1.58
C GLU A 39 -7.60 -4.01 -2.11
N ASP A 40 -6.76 -2.98 -2.08
CA ASP A 40 -5.39 -3.15 -2.55
C ASP A 40 -4.61 -4.05 -1.60
N ALA A 41 -4.89 -3.96 -0.31
CA ALA A 41 -4.24 -4.84 0.66
C ALA A 41 -4.65 -6.29 0.42
N GLU A 42 -5.92 -6.51 0.14
CA GLU A 42 -6.41 -7.86 -0.11
C GLU A 42 -5.79 -8.44 -1.37
N LEU A 43 -5.61 -7.62 -2.38
CA LEU A 43 -4.99 -8.06 -3.61
C LEU A 43 -3.54 -8.46 -3.38
N ILE A 44 -2.80 -7.66 -2.62
CA ILE A 44 -1.41 -7.99 -2.33
C ILE A 44 -1.34 -9.32 -1.57
N GLN A 45 -2.25 -9.53 -0.63
CA GLN A 45 -2.28 -10.77 0.09
C GLN A 45 -2.53 -11.95 -0.85
N GLN A 46 -3.48 -11.80 -1.75
CA GLN A 46 -3.80 -12.86 -2.69
C GLN A 46 -2.63 -13.22 -3.59
N LEU A 47 -1.93 -12.23 -4.07
CA LEU A 47 -0.86 -12.47 -5.03
C LEU A 47 0.48 -12.83 -4.40
N THR A 48 0.72 -12.41 -3.19
CA THR A 48 2.04 -12.57 -2.60
C THR A 48 2.06 -13.37 -1.30
N GLY A 49 0.90 -13.53 -0.67
CA GLY A 49 0.86 -14.21 0.61
C GLY A 49 1.24 -13.34 1.79
N ASN A 50 1.47 -12.04 1.57
CA ASN A 50 1.79 -11.15 2.68
C ASN A 50 0.57 -11.00 3.58
N PRO A 51 0.77 -10.98 4.89
CA PRO A 51 -0.37 -10.94 5.81
C PRO A 51 -1.07 -9.59 5.83
N ILE A 52 -2.34 -9.63 6.17
CA ILE A 52 -3.13 -8.43 6.32
C ILE A 52 -3.29 -8.15 7.80
N THR A 53 -3.22 -6.89 8.17
CA THR A 53 -3.49 -6.44 9.52
C THR A 53 -4.70 -5.54 9.47
N HIS A 54 -5.66 -5.76 10.35
CA HIS A 54 -6.85 -4.92 10.39
C HIS A 54 -6.62 -3.82 11.43
N LEU A 55 -6.66 -2.57 10.98
CA LEU A 55 -6.46 -1.44 11.89
C LEU A 55 -7.78 -0.75 12.18
N PRO A 56 -8.01 -0.33 13.41
CA PRO A 56 -9.25 0.35 13.76
C PRO A 56 -9.44 1.58 12.90
N GLU A 57 -10.65 1.82 12.46
CA GLU A 57 -10.99 2.99 11.66
C GLU A 57 -10.37 3.08 10.28
N ILE A 58 -9.47 2.19 9.96
CA ILE A 58 -8.82 2.20 8.67
C ILE A 58 -9.18 0.95 7.88
N GLY A 59 -9.23 -0.18 8.55
CA GLY A 59 -9.56 -1.43 7.89
C GLY A 59 -8.34 -2.26 7.56
N ASN A 60 -8.46 -3.11 6.58
CA ASN A 60 -7.37 -4.01 6.23
C ASN A 60 -6.18 -3.27 5.64
N THR A 61 -5.00 -3.62 6.08
CA THR A 61 -3.77 -3.05 5.56
C THR A 61 -2.78 -4.16 5.30
N CYS A 62 -1.91 -3.94 4.35
CA CYS A 62 -0.85 -4.89 4.05
C CYS A 62 0.42 -4.11 3.86
N CYS A 63 1.45 -4.41 4.64
CA CYS A 63 2.72 -3.72 4.55
C CYS A 63 3.81 -4.68 4.12
N PHE A 64 4.74 -4.20 3.36
CA PHE A 64 5.91 -5.02 3.03
C PHE A 64 7.12 -4.11 2.87
N SER A 65 8.28 -4.69 3.11
CA SER A 65 9.52 -3.94 3.06
C SER A 65 9.80 -3.42 1.66
N MET A 66 10.38 -2.24 1.56
CA MET A 66 10.81 -1.69 0.30
C MET A 66 11.72 -2.64 -0.45
N ALA A 67 12.43 -3.48 0.25
CA ALA A 67 13.33 -4.43 -0.38
C ALA A 67 12.59 -5.46 -1.24
N LYS A 68 11.29 -5.62 -1.00
CA LYS A 68 10.52 -6.60 -1.75
C LYS A 68 9.74 -5.99 -2.89
N ILE A 69 9.91 -4.69 -3.11
CA ILE A 69 9.08 -4.00 -4.09
C ILE A 69 9.20 -4.58 -5.51
N ASP A 70 10.39 -4.95 -5.91
CA ASP A 70 10.58 -5.47 -7.27
C ASP A 70 9.81 -6.75 -7.50
N ILE A 71 9.82 -7.64 -6.52
CA ILE A 71 9.11 -8.91 -6.63
C ILE A 71 7.62 -8.67 -6.67
N ILE A 72 7.14 -7.79 -5.81
CA ILE A 72 5.71 -7.52 -5.74
C ILE A 72 5.21 -6.79 -6.98
N LEU A 73 5.98 -5.83 -7.47
CA LEU A 73 5.62 -5.14 -8.69
C LEU A 73 5.54 -6.11 -9.86
N HIS A 74 6.49 -7.03 -9.93
CA HIS A 74 6.49 -8.01 -11.01
C HIS A 74 5.21 -8.85 -10.96
N LYS A 75 4.80 -9.28 -9.79
CA LYS A 75 3.60 -10.08 -9.65
C LYS A 75 2.35 -9.30 -10.03
N LEU A 76 2.29 -8.03 -9.65
CA LEU A 76 1.13 -7.21 -9.97
C LEU A 76 1.03 -6.94 -11.46
N VAL A 77 2.14 -6.56 -12.06
CA VAL A 77 2.15 -6.25 -13.49
C VAL A 77 1.85 -7.48 -14.31
N LYS A 78 2.41 -8.63 -13.91
CA LYS A 78 2.17 -9.85 -14.61
C LYS A 78 0.73 -10.28 -14.53
N ALA A 79 0.05 -9.93 -13.45
CA ALA A 79 -1.36 -10.25 -13.29
C ALA A 79 -2.27 -9.23 -14.00
N GLY A 80 -1.69 -8.24 -14.65
CA GLY A 80 -2.45 -7.28 -15.42
C GLY A 80 -2.84 -6.00 -14.71
N TYR A 81 -2.25 -5.74 -13.55
CA TYR A 81 -2.61 -4.55 -12.79
C TYR A 81 -1.64 -3.40 -13.02
N LYS A 82 -2.17 -2.18 -12.95
CA LYS A 82 -1.33 -1.01 -13.00
C LYS A 82 -1.03 -0.67 -11.56
N VAL A 83 0.11 -0.08 -11.32
CA VAL A 83 0.53 0.23 -9.95
C VAL A 83 0.94 1.68 -9.84
N ALA A 84 0.50 2.34 -8.79
CA ALA A 84 0.91 3.70 -8.49
C ALA A 84 1.72 3.67 -7.20
N LEU A 85 2.97 4.07 -7.27
CA LEU A 85 3.84 4.13 -6.09
C LEU A 85 3.90 5.59 -5.65
N CYS A 86 3.53 5.85 -4.43
CA CYS A 86 3.45 7.22 -3.95
C CYS A 86 4.08 7.41 -2.59
N ASP A 87 4.65 8.59 -2.39
CA ASP A 87 5.12 8.97 -1.08
C ASP A 87 4.10 9.94 -0.53
N PRO A 88 3.71 9.80 0.70
CA PRO A 88 2.84 10.80 1.28
C PRO A 88 3.69 12.04 1.45
N LEU A 89 3.09 13.17 1.38
CA LEU A 89 3.78 14.33 1.45
C LEU A 89 4.38 14.53 2.63
N GLU A 90 5.34 14.74 2.74
CA GLU A 90 5.87 14.88 3.82
C GLU A 90 6.49 15.92 3.87
N ASN A 91 6.69 16.49 3.63
CA ASN A 91 7.23 17.39 3.55
C ASN A 91 7.52 17.93 4.18
N SER A 92 7.56 17.71 4.16
CA SER A 92 7.84 18.13 4.54
C SER A 92 8.22 18.38 4.99
#